data_0955abe747a33f474d7c509befb4eedf
#
_entry.id   0955abe747a33f474d7c509befb4eedf
#
_cell.length_a   1.000
_cell.length_b   1.000
_cell.length_c   1.000
_cell.angle_alpha   90.00
_cell.angle_beta   90.00
_cell.angle_gamma   90.00
#
_symmetry.space_group_name_H-M   'P 1'
#
loop_
_entity.id
_entity.type
_entity.pdbx_description
1 polymer ?
#
loop_
_entity_poly.entity_id
_entity_poly.type
_entity_poly.pdbx_seq_one_letter_code
_entity_poly.pdbx_strand_id
1 'polypeptide(L)'
;MKRILDCGPADFRQMDGAVLLEAVRRSEGRTVLCEVLWPAPPLVDGVSNAEVVVAFGADLVLLNMFDGEDLAGLKDHLGRPVGVNVEPSEDVPAHRRASRENLRRVADADFVVVTANPDAEVGVEEMLSAVALVRETLPGAPVFAGKMHGSGGRGMVGEGEISRLAEASDAVLIAAPGTVPGSREPLVAALVDAAHASGALVVATVGTSQEGADAETVRELALAAKRAGADVLHLGDAGVSGITDPMNVLAASIAIRGRRHAYRRMAM
;
A
#
# COMPACT_ATOMS: atom_id res chain seq x y z
N MET A 1 11.02 -12.62 -16.26
CA MET A 1 10.20 -11.51 -15.71
C MET A 1 11.11 -10.56 -14.95
N LYS A 2 10.93 -9.23 -15.09
CA LYS A 2 11.72 -8.20 -14.41
C LYS A 2 11.28 -8.07 -12.95
N ARG A 3 12.20 -7.67 -12.08
CA ARG A 3 11.86 -7.17 -10.72
C ARG A 3 11.26 -5.78 -10.86
N ILE A 4 10.41 -5.36 -9.91
CA ILE A 4 9.86 -4.00 -9.94
C ILE A 4 10.96 -2.94 -9.96
N LEU A 5 12.09 -3.20 -9.29
CA LEU A 5 13.29 -2.36 -9.29
C LEU A 5 13.88 -2.07 -10.68
N ASP A 6 13.61 -2.94 -11.65
CA ASP A 6 14.17 -2.89 -13.00
C ASP A 6 13.15 -2.40 -14.04
N CYS A 7 11.89 -2.18 -13.62
CA CYS A 7 10.80 -1.74 -14.47
C CYS A 7 10.79 -0.22 -14.62
N GLY A 8 10.50 0.23 -15.83
CA GLY A 8 10.21 1.63 -16.14
C GLY A 8 8.76 1.82 -16.61
N PRO A 9 8.34 3.03 -16.98
CA PRO A 9 6.96 3.33 -17.39
C PRO A 9 6.43 2.43 -18.52
N ALA A 10 7.28 2.08 -19.48
CA ALA A 10 6.89 1.21 -20.59
C ALA A 10 6.62 -0.24 -20.13
N ASP A 11 7.34 -0.73 -19.12
CA ASP A 11 7.10 -2.04 -18.56
C ASP A 11 5.78 -2.05 -17.77
N PHE A 12 5.53 -1.03 -16.96
CA PHE A 12 4.32 -0.93 -16.14
C PHE A 12 3.04 -0.88 -16.97
N ARG A 13 3.04 -0.17 -18.11
CA ARG A 13 1.89 -0.14 -19.02
C ARG A 13 1.49 -1.49 -19.62
N GLN A 14 2.38 -2.45 -19.60
CA GLN A 14 2.16 -3.79 -20.16
C GLN A 14 1.93 -4.86 -19.09
N MET A 15 1.96 -4.48 -17.80
CA MET A 15 1.75 -5.41 -16.71
C MET A 15 0.26 -5.63 -16.47
N ASP A 16 -0.11 -6.90 -16.38
CA ASP A 16 -1.33 -7.30 -15.68
C ASP A 16 -1.07 -7.50 -14.18
N GLY A 17 -2.13 -7.79 -13.45
CA GLY A 17 -2.04 -7.94 -11.99
C GLY A 17 -1.10 -9.08 -11.56
N ALA A 18 -1.11 -10.21 -12.26
CA ALA A 18 -0.26 -11.36 -11.92
C ALA A 18 1.23 -11.03 -12.15
N VAL A 19 1.53 -10.33 -13.24
CA VAL A 19 2.89 -9.86 -13.55
C VAL A 19 3.37 -8.84 -12.52
N LEU A 20 2.50 -7.94 -12.05
CA LEU A 20 2.81 -6.97 -11.01
C LEU A 20 3.18 -7.66 -9.69
N LEU A 21 2.35 -8.60 -9.22
CA LEU A 21 2.60 -9.36 -7.99
C LEU A 21 3.93 -10.11 -8.04
N GLU A 22 4.21 -10.77 -9.16
CA GLU A 22 5.46 -11.52 -9.33
C GLU A 22 6.68 -10.57 -9.41
N ALA A 23 6.55 -9.40 -10.04
CA ALA A 23 7.62 -8.39 -10.07
C ALA A 23 7.94 -7.85 -8.67
N VAL A 24 6.93 -7.69 -7.82
CA VAL A 24 7.08 -7.33 -6.40
C VAL A 24 7.78 -8.46 -5.65
N ARG A 25 7.28 -9.70 -5.73
CA ARG A 25 7.87 -10.87 -5.07
C ARG A 25 9.36 -11.01 -5.37
N ARG A 26 9.74 -10.88 -6.63
CA ARG A 26 11.14 -10.94 -7.08
C ARG A 26 12.01 -9.78 -6.62
N SER A 27 11.41 -8.74 -6.05
CA SER A 27 12.15 -7.59 -5.55
C SER A 27 12.66 -7.76 -4.11
N GLU A 28 12.30 -8.87 -3.45
CA GLU A 28 12.87 -9.29 -2.16
C GLU A 28 12.80 -8.20 -1.09
N GLY A 29 11.60 -7.69 -0.82
CA GLY A 29 11.36 -6.65 0.20
C GLY A 29 11.95 -5.28 -0.13
N ARG A 30 12.12 -4.96 -1.43
CA ARG A 30 12.70 -3.68 -1.89
C ARG A 30 11.71 -2.81 -2.66
N THR A 31 10.41 -3.08 -2.54
CA THR A 31 9.34 -2.29 -3.14
C THR A 31 8.85 -1.23 -2.17
N VAL A 32 8.67 0.00 -2.64
CA VAL A 32 8.11 1.12 -1.88
C VAL A 32 6.75 1.50 -2.45
N LEU A 33 5.72 1.44 -1.62
CA LEU A 33 4.37 1.92 -1.87
C LEU A 33 4.16 3.20 -1.07
N CYS A 34 3.75 4.29 -1.73
CA CYS A 34 3.37 5.52 -1.04
C CYS A 34 1.87 5.77 -1.17
N GLU A 35 1.24 6.08 -0.05
CA GLU A 35 -0.16 6.50 0.00
C GLU A 35 -0.27 8.00 -0.21
N VAL A 36 -1.32 8.42 -0.91
CA VAL A 36 -1.64 9.82 -1.21
C VAL A 36 -3.08 10.07 -0.83
N LEU A 37 -3.30 10.99 0.11
CA LEU A 37 -4.62 11.50 0.44
C LEU A 37 -5.08 12.43 -0.69
N TRP A 38 -5.95 11.92 -1.55
CA TRP A 38 -6.34 12.59 -2.80
C TRP A 38 -6.87 14.01 -2.62
N PRO A 39 -7.78 14.31 -1.67
CA PRO A 39 -8.31 15.67 -1.49
C PRO A 39 -7.35 16.65 -0.80
N ALA A 40 -6.16 16.21 -0.40
CA ALA A 40 -5.18 17.10 0.23
C ALA A 40 -4.62 18.10 -0.78
N PRO A 41 -4.35 19.35 -0.35
CA PRO A 41 -3.73 20.34 -1.24
C PRO A 41 -2.33 19.88 -1.68
N PRO A 42 -1.85 20.27 -2.86
CA PRO A 42 -0.52 19.92 -3.29
C PRO A 42 0.55 20.53 -2.38
N LEU A 43 1.60 19.75 -2.08
CA LEU A 43 2.75 20.19 -1.29
C LEU A 43 3.57 21.26 -2.06
N VAL A 44 3.61 21.14 -3.37
CA VAL A 44 4.36 22.04 -4.27
C VAL A 44 3.42 22.54 -5.35
N ASP A 45 3.40 23.84 -5.57
CA ASP A 45 2.57 24.48 -6.61
C ASP A 45 2.83 23.87 -7.99
N GLY A 46 1.75 23.49 -8.68
CA GLY A 46 1.80 22.96 -10.04
C GLY A 46 2.25 21.50 -10.15
N VAL A 47 2.47 20.81 -9.02
CA VAL A 47 2.87 19.39 -8.99
C VAL A 47 1.94 18.64 -8.05
N SER A 48 1.33 17.55 -8.51
CA SER A 48 0.49 16.73 -7.65
C SER A 48 1.30 15.98 -6.58
N ASN A 49 0.67 15.67 -5.46
CA ASN A 49 1.29 14.88 -4.39
C ASN A 49 1.73 13.48 -4.88
N ALA A 50 1.00 12.89 -5.83
CA ALA A 50 1.37 11.63 -6.46
C ALA A 50 2.67 11.73 -7.29
N GLU A 51 2.85 12.83 -8.05
CA GLU A 51 4.10 13.09 -8.77
C GLU A 51 5.26 13.29 -7.79
N VAL A 52 5.04 13.97 -6.68
CA VAL A 52 6.08 14.17 -5.66
C VAL A 52 6.57 12.84 -5.11
N VAL A 53 5.71 11.95 -4.65
CA VAL A 53 6.15 10.65 -4.10
C VAL A 53 6.85 9.78 -5.15
N VAL A 54 6.41 9.83 -6.42
CA VAL A 54 7.06 9.15 -7.54
C VAL A 54 8.47 9.70 -7.78
N ALA A 55 8.63 11.02 -7.81
CA ALA A 55 9.92 11.68 -8.00
C ALA A 55 10.92 11.32 -6.90
N PHE A 56 10.46 11.09 -5.67
CA PHE A 56 11.29 10.69 -4.53
C PHE A 56 11.48 9.19 -4.37
N GLY A 57 10.88 8.39 -5.26
CA GLY A 57 11.28 6.99 -5.41
C GLY A 57 10.21 5.96 -5.09
N ALA A 58 8.91 6.32 -5.03
CA ALA A 58 7.84 5.33 -4.97
C ALA A 58 7.85 4.42 -6.21
N ASP A 59 7.60 3.14 -5.98
CA ASP A 59 7.37 2.14 -7.05
C ASP A 59 5.91 2.01 -7.37
N LEU A 60 5.06 2.10 -6.35
CA LEU A 60 3.62 2.00 -6.40
C LEU A 60 3.02 3.24 -5.71
N VAL A 61 1.87 3.68 -6.19
CA VAL A 61 1.09 4.77 -5.58
C VAL A 61 -0.27 4.22 -5.16
N LEU A 62 -0.69 4.52 -3.94
CA LEU A 62 -2.02 4.21 -3.43
C LEU A 62 -2.81 5.50 -3.23
N LEU A 63 -3.94 5.62 -3.90
CA LEU A 63 -4.83 6.77 -3.74
C LEU A 63 -5.87 6.50 -2.65
N ASN A 64 -5.81 7.25 -1.57
CA ASN A 64 -6.79 7.23 -0.50
C ASN A 64 -7.83 8.33 -0.73
N MET A 65 -9.11 8.02 -0.51
CA MET A 65 -10.25 8.91 -0.74
C MET A 65 -10.36 9.43 -2.19
N PHE A 66 -10.01 8.61 -3.16
CA PHE A 66 -10.03 9.00 -4.56
C PHE A 66 -11.46 9.23 -5.08
N ASP A 67 -11.73 10.46 -5.53
CA ASP A 67 -12.99 10.87 -6.18
C ASP A 67 -12.80 11.41 -7.61
N GLY A 68 -11.55 11.32 -8.13
CA GLY A 68 -11.21 11.76 -9.49
C GLY A 68 -11.88 10.94 -10.59
N GLU A 69 -11.93 11.48 -11.81
CA GLU A 69 -12.64 10.89 -12.96
C GLU A 69 -11.71 10.17 -13.93
N ASP A 70 -10.44 10.59 -14.07
CA ASP A 70 -9.47 10.05 -15.04
C ASP A 70 -8.30 9.32 -14.35
N LEU A 71 -8.57 8.12 -13.89
CA LEU A 71 -7.53 7.29 -13.29
C LEU A 71 -6.53 6.76 -14.33
N ALA A 72 -7.00 6.46 -15.55
CA ALA A 72 -6.15 5.97 -16.63
C ALA A 72 -5.12 7.03 -17.06
N GLY A 73 -5.57 8.29 -17.28
CA GLY A 73 -4.67 9.41 -17.60
C GLY A 73 -3.68 9.70 -16.48
N LEU A 74 -4.10 9.62 -15.21
CA LEU A 74 -3.19 9.78 -14.07
C LEU A 74 -2.10 8.69 -14.06
N LYS A 75 -2.44 7.43 -14.27
CA LYS A 75 -1.48 6.32 -14.35
C LYS A 75 -0.46 6.53 -15.47
N ASP A 76 -0.94 6.88 -16.65
CA ASP A 76 -0.07 7.16 -17.80
C ASP A 76 0.90 8.30 -17.52
N HIS A 77 0.42 9.37 -16.88
CA HIS A 77 1.22 10.52 -16.50
C HIS A 77 2.29 10.16 -15.44
N LEU A 78 1.90 9.44 -14.39
CA LEU A 78 2.82 9.01 -13.32
C LEU A 78 3.83 7.97 -13.80
N GLY A 79 3.48 7.14 -14.78
CA GLY A 79 4.31 6.02 -15.25
C GLY A 79 4.61 5.01 -14.14
N ARG A 80 3.68 4.82 -13.23
CA ARG A 80 3.75 3.88 -12.09
C ARG A 80 2.43 3.15 -11.93
N PRO A 81 2.43 1.93 -11.39
CA PRO A 81 1.19 1.28 -10.98
C PRO A 81 0.49 2.07 -9.89
N VAL A 82 -0.80 2.29 -10.08
CA VAL A 82 -1.66 3.06 -9.17
C VAL A 82 -2.79 2.17 -8.67
N GLY A 83 -2.92 2.10 -7.35
CA GLY A 83 -4.03 1.46 -6.66
C GLY A 83 -4.98 2.47 -6.04
N VAL A 84 -6.17 1.98 -5.69
CA VAL A 84 -7.17 2.78 -4.98
C VAL A 84 -7.59 2.06 -3.70
N ASN A 85 -7.68 2.82 -2.60
CA ASN A 85 -8.21 2.33 -1.32
C ASN A 85 -9.73 2.38 -1.32
N VAL A 86 -10.38 1.30 -0.86
CA VAL A 86 -11.82 1.22 -0.63
C VAL A 86 -12.11 0.64 0.76
N GLU A 87 -13.26 1.02 1.33
CA GLU A 87 -13.60 0.66 2.70
C GLU A 87 -14.88 -0.18 2.77
N PRO A 88 -14.90 -1.27 3.53
CA PRO A 88 -16.08 -2.11 3.75
C PRO A 88 -17.01 -1.50 4.81
N SER A 89 -17.38 -0.24 4.64
CA SER A 89 -18.26 0.50 5.57
C SER A 89 -19.32 1.28 4.79
N GLU A 90 -20.55 1.26 5.25
CA GLU A 90 -21.64 2.08 4.72
C GLU A 90 -21.60 3.52 5.26
N ASP A 91 -20.85 3.77 6.33
CA ASP A 91 -20.78 5.07 7.00
C ASP A 91 -19.77 6.04 6.35
N VAL A 92 -19.11 5.61 5.28
CA VAL A 92 -18.18 6.45 4.51
C VAL A 92 -18.83 6.98 3.22
N PRO A 93 -18.34 8.09 2.63
CA PRO A 93 -18.80 8.60 1.34
C PRO A 93 -18.74 7.53 0.23
N ALA A 94 -19.63 7.63 -0.75
CA ALA A 94 -19.79 6.63 -1.80
C ALA A 94 -18.49 6.30 -2.56
N HIS A 95 -17.65 7.30 -2.83
CA HIS A 95 -16.35 7.13 -3.52
C HIS A 95 -15.29 6.39 -2.69
N ARG A 96 -15.55 6.16 -1.39
CA ARG A 96 -14.67 5.37 -0.51
C ARG A 96 -15.18 3.95 -0.29
N ARG A 97 -16.46 3.69 -0.56
CA ARG A 97 -17.09 2.39 -0.26
C ARG A 97 -16.59 1.27 -1.16
N ALA A 98 -16.43 0.09 -0.60
CA ALA A 98 -16.30 -1.14 -1.36
C ALA A 98 -17.67 -1.55 -1.94
N SER A 99 -18.14 -0.80 -2.95
CA SER A 99 -19.41 -1.04 -3.64
C SER A 99 -19.16 -1.31 -5.13
N ARG A 100 -20.08 -2.07 -5.78
CA ARG A 100 -19.98 -2.36 -7.22
C ARG A 100 -19.91 -1.08 -8.08
N GLU A 101 -20.62 -0.03 -7.67
CA GLU A 101 -20.63 1.24 -8.37
C GLU A 101 -19.25 1.90 -8.30
N ASN A 102 -18.71 2.05 -7.10
CA ASN A 102 -17.39 2.65 -6.91
C ASN A 102 -16.27 1.80 -7.53
N LEU A 103 -16.32 0.47 -7.39
CA LEU A 103 -15.34 -0.42 -8.00
C LEU A 103 -15.31 -0.30 -9.54
N ARG A 104 -16.47 -0.16 -10.19
CA ARG A 104 -16.52 0.09 -11.64
C ARG A 104 -15.92 1.44 -12.02
N ARG A 105 -16.10 2.47 -11.18
CA ARG A 105 -15.50 3.79 -11.38
C ARG A 105 -13.97 3.75 -11.36
N VAL A 106 -13.40 2.89 -10.55
CA VAL A 106 -11.94 2.72 -10.40
C VAL A 106 -11.39 1.47 -11.12
N ALA A 107 -12.09 1.00 -12.15
CA ALA A 107 -11.72 -0.23 -12.86
C ALA A 107 -10.35 -0.16 -13.56
N ASP A 108 -9.83 1.03 -13.82
CA ASP A 108 -8.49 1.24 -14.37
C ASP A 108 -7.37 1.13 -13.33
N ALA A 109 -7.67 0.90 -12.04
CA ALA A 109 -6.65 0.69 -11.02
C ALA A 109 -5.82 -0.58 -11.31
N ASP A 110 -4.50 -0.51 -11.07
CA ASP A 110 -3.61 -1.65 -11.21
C ASP A 110 -3.73 -2.64 -10.05
N PHE A 111 -4.24 -2.19 -8.90
CA PHE A 111 -4.58 -2.99 -7.73
C PHE A 111 -5.60 -2.25 -6.87
N VAL A 112 -6.31 -2.98 -6.04
CA VAL A 112 -7.28 -2.41 -5.09
C VAL A 112 -6.85 -2.77 -3.68
N VAL A 113 -6.89 -1.80 -2.78
CA VAL A 113 -6.63 -2.00 -1.36
C VAL A 113 -7.94 -1.90 -0.58
N VAL A 114 -8.23 -2.91 0.21
CA VAL A 114 -9.39 -2.93 1.12
C VAL A 114 -8.88 -2.71 2.53
N THR A 115 -9.20 -1.54 3.10
CA THR A 115 -8.87 -1.21 4.50
C THR A 115 -10.07 -0.56 5.18
N ALA A 116 -9.97 -0.37 6.49
CA ALA A 116 -10.95 0.41 7.26
C ALA A 116 -10.22 1.35 8.22
N ASN A 117 -10.79 2.53 8.42
CA ASN A 117 -10.27 3.47 9.40
C ASN A 117 -10.30 2.87 10.82
N PRO A 118 -9.41 3.30 11.73
CA PRO A 118 -9.36 2.80 13.11
C PRO A 118 -10.69 2.91 13.86
N ASP A 119 -11.47 3.97 13.62
CA ASP A 119 -12.76 4.23 14.30
C ASP A 119 -13.93 3.44 13.68
N ALA A 120 -13.73 2.73 12.58
CA ALA A 120 -14.79 1.95 11.94
C ALA A 120 -15.06 0.64 12.71
N GLU A 121 -16.32 0.29 12.89
CA GLU A 121 -16.74 -1.02 13.42
C GLU A 121 -16.64 -2.10 12.33
N VAL A 122 -15.44 -2.28 11.77
CA VAL A 122 -15.15 -3.22 10.70
C VAL A 122 -14.27 -4.36 11.21
N GLY A 123 -14.78 -5.56 11.12
CA GLY A 123 -14.07 -6.79 11.45
C GLY A 123 -13.52 -7.51 10.22
N VAL A 124 -12.96 -8.69 10.42
CA VAL A 124 -12.41 -9.52 9.35
C VAL A 124 -13.51 -10.04 8.39
N GLU A 125 -14.72 -10.26 8.86
CA GLU A 125 -15.83 -10.75 8.02
C GLU A 125 -16.26 -9.69 6.99
N GLU A 126 -16.37 -8.44 7.40
CA GLU A 126 -16.66 -7.31 6.50
C GLU A 126 -15.52 -7.13 5.48
N MET A 127 -14.27 -7.27 5.93
CA MET A 127 -13.10 -7.24 5.04
C MET A 127 -13.15 -8.36 4.00
N LEU A 128 -13.41 -9.59 4.41
CA LEU A 128 -13.51 -10.75 3.49
C LEU A 128 -14.65 -10.58 2.49
N SER A 129 -15.78 -10.05 2.94
CA SER A 129 -16.93 -9.75 2.06
C SER A 129 -16.57 -8.70 1.01
N ALA A 130 -15.85 -7.65 1.40
CA ALA A 130 -15.39 -6.62 0.46
C ALA A 130 -14.34 -7.17 -0.53
N VAL A 131 -13.40 -7.99 -0.07
CA VAL A 131 -12.42 -8.67 -0.95
C VAL A 131 -13.14 -9.52 -2.01
N ALA A 132 -14.13 -10.31 -1.60
CA ALA A 132 -14.93 -11.11 -2.53
C ALA A 132 -15.66 -10.23 -3.55
N LEU A 133 -16.21 -9.09 -3.13
CA LEU A 133 -16.87 -8.13 -4.01
C LEU A 133 -15.90 -7.51 -5.02
N VAL A 134 -14.66 -7.16 -4.60
CA VAL A 134 -13.63 -6.66 -5.51
C VAL A 134 -13.29 -7.72 -6.56
N ARG A 135 -13.02 -8.97 -6.15
CA ARG A 135 -12.69 -10.06 -7.07
C ARG A 135 -13.81 -10.35 -8.09
N GLU A 136 -15.07 -10.25 -7.66
CA GLU A 136 -16.22 -10.42 -8.56
C GLU A 136 -16.36 -9.26 -9.55
N THR A 137 -16.11 -8.03 -9.10
CA THR A 137 -16.35 -6.82 -9.90
C THR A 137 -15.17 -6.49 -10.83
N LEU A 138 -13.96 -6.76 -10.38
CA LEU A 138 -12.69 -6.46 -11.08
C LEU A 138 -11.84 -7.73 -11.18
N PRO A 139 -12.26 -8.75 -11.96
CA PRO A 139 -11.53 -9.99 -12.09
C PRO A 139 -10.16 -9.72 -12.74
N GLY A 140 -9.09 -10.13 -12.06
CA GLY A 140 -7.71 -9.92 -12.50
C GLY A 140 -6.99 -8.72 -11.87
N ALA A 141 -7.68 -7.82 -11.19
CA ALA A 141 -7.03 -6.81 -10.37
C ALA A 141 -6.51 -7.44 -9.06
N PRO A 142 -5.23 -7.28 -8.70
CA PRO A 142 -4.72 -7.65 -7.39
C PRO A 142 -5.51 -6.99 -6.27
N VAL A 143 -5.85 -7.77 -5.24
CA VAL A 143 -6.57 -7.28 -4.07
C VAL A 143 -5.66 -7.39 -2.86
N PHE A 144 -5.39 -6.26 -2.23
CA PHE A 144 -4.66 -6.18 -0.98
C PHE A 144 -5.65 -5.92 0.15
N ALA A 145 -5.51 -6.56 1.29
CA ALA A 145 -6.45 -6.41 2.37
C ALA A 145 -5.75 -6.26 3.73
N GLY A 146 -6.21 -5.35 4.55
CA GLY A 146 -5.63 -5.20 5.87
C GLY A 146 -6.53 -4.44 6.83
N LYS A 147 -6.79 -5.07 7.97
CA LYS A 147 -7.50 -4.43 9.07
C LYS A 147 -6.54 -3.47 9.80
N MET A 148 -6.84 -2.19 9.80
CA MET A 148 -6.06 -1.24 10.59
C MET A 148 -6.18 -1.55 12.09
N HIS A 149 -5.13 -1.26 12.85
CA HIS A 149 -5.16 -1.34 14.31
C HIS A 149 -6.28 -0.43 14.85
N GLY A 150 -6.95 -0.86 15.91
CA GLY A 150 -8.09 -0.11 16.47
C GLY A 150 -9.42 -0.27 15.74
N SER A 151 -9.46 -0.67 14.48
CA SER A 151 -10.70 -1.01 13.79
C SER A 151 -11.45 -2.12 14.51
N GLY A 152 -12.75 -1.94 14.75
CA GLY A 152 -13.56 -2.86 15.55
C GLY A 152 -13.18 -2.89 17.04
N GLY A 153 -12.54 -1.85 17.57
CA GLY A 153 -12.19 -1.73 19.01
C GLY A 153 -11.14 -2.73 19.49
N ARG A 154 -10.38 -3.37 18.61
CA ARG A 154 -9.36 -4.38 18.92
C ARG A 154 -7.97 -3.87 18.55
N GLY A 155 -6.94 -4.46 19.18
CA GLY A 155 -5.53 -4.23 18.86
C GLY A 155 -5.13 -4.77 17.48
N MET A 156 -3.86 -5.14 17.33
CA MET A 156 -3.35 -5.76 16.10
C MET A 156 -4.11 -7.04 15.75
N VAL A 157 -4.17 -7.32 14.46
CA VAL A 157 -4.70 -8.56 13.88
C VAL A 157 -3.88 -9.76 14.38
N GLY A 158 -4.55 -10.86 14.71
CA GLY A 158 -3.90 -12.11 15.09
C GLY A 158 -3.54 -12.99 13.88
N GLU A 159 -2.68 -14.01 14.11
CA GLU A 159 -2.24 -14.93 13.05
C GLU A 159 -3.40 -15.59 12.29
N GLY A 160 -4.45 -16.04 13.01
CA GLY A 160 -5.61 -16.67 12.38
C GLY A 160 -6.42 -15.70 11.50
N GLU A 161 -6.49 -14.42 11.85
CA GLU A 161 -7.15 -13.41 11.05
C GLU A 161 -6.31 -13.08 9.81
N ILE A 162 -4.98 -12.96 9.98
CA ILE A 162 -4.06 -12.75 8.85
C ILE A 162 -4.11 -13.92 7.87
N SER A 163 -4.10 -15.16 8.34
CA SER A 163 -4.21 -16.33 7.46
C SER A 163 -5.49 -16.30 6.62
N ARG A 164 -6.63 -15.96 7.22
CA ARG A 164 -7.91 -15.84 6.50
C ARG A 164 -7.91 -14.74 5.45
N LEU A 165 -7.34 -13.58 5.78
CA LEU A 165 -7.19 -12.47 4.81
C LEU A 165 -6.23 -12.86 3.69
N ALA A 166 -5.12 -13.52 4.00
CA ALA A 166 -4.13 -13.97 3.04
C ALA A 166 -4.65 -15.04 2.07
N GLU A 167 -5.52 -15.95 2.54
CA GLU A 167 -6.20 -16.93 1.68
C GLU A 167 -7.17 -16.26 0.69
N ALA A 168 -7.75 -15.13 1.06
CA ALA A 168 -8.73 -14.44 0.24
C ALA A 168 -8.13 -13.37 -0.70
N SER A 169 -6.98 -12.77 -0.35
CA SER A 169 -6.35 -11.66 -1.06
C SER A 169 -4.97 -12.02 -1.63
N ASP A 170 -4.40 -11.15 -2.45
CA ASP A 170 -3.08 -11.35 -3.06
C ASP A 170 -1.95 -10.78 -2.17
N ALA A 171 -2.30 -9.84 -1.31
CA ALA A 171 -1.41 -9.28 -0.30
C ALA A 171 -2.19 -8.91 0.97
N VAL A 172 -1.52 -8.96 2.11
CA VAL A 172 -2.06 -8.47 3.37
C VAL A 172 -1.27 -7.27 3.89
N LEU A 173 -1.96 -6.29 4.47
CA LEU A 173 -1.35 -5.15 5.13
C LEU A 173 -1.22 -5.44 6.62
N ILE A 174 -0.03 -5.25 7.16
CA ILE A 174 0.31 -5.43 8.57
C ILE A 174 1.05 -4.19 9.06
N ALA A 175 0.76 -3.73 10.27
CA ALA A 175 1.51 -2.62 10.85
C ALA A 175 3.00 -2.97 10.94
N ALA A 176 3.87 -2.09 10.43
CA ALA A 176 5.31 -2.29 10.52
C ALA A 176 5.78 -2.35 12.00
N PRO A 177 6.85 -3.07 12.32
CA PRO A 177 7.37 -3.12 13.68
C PRO A 177 7.66 -1.71 14.21
N GLY A 178 7.18 -1.41 15.41
CA GLY A 178 7.40 -0.13 16.10
C GLY A 178 6.40 0.98 15.79
N THR A 179 5.46 0.78 14.84
CA THR A 179 4.48 1.82 14.47
C THR A 179 3.23 1.85 15.35
N VAL A 180 2.88 0.77 15.98
CA VAL A 180 1.76 0.71 16.93
C VAL A 180 2.19 0.01 18.23
N PRO A 181 1.57 0.32 19.38
CA PRO A 181 1.90 -0.34 20.63
C PRO A 181 1.81 -1.86 20.50
N GLY A 182 2.90 -2.56 20.82
CA GLY A 182 2.96 -4.01 20.76
C GLY A 182 3.39 -4.61 19.41
N SER A 183 3.56 -3.83 18.34
CA SER A 183 4.08 -4.30 17.04
C SER A 183 5.59 -4.61 17.14
N ARG A 184 5.92 -5.63 17.94
CA ARG A 184 7.30 -6.09 18.10
C ARG A 184 7.76 -6.84 16.87
N GLU A 185 9.01 -6.68 16.46
CA GLU A 185 9.56 -7.31 15.26
C GLU A 185 9.32 -8.85 15.21
N PRO A 186 9.51 -9.64 16.30
CA PRO A 186 9.22 -11.07 16.27
C PRO A 186 7.73 -11.39 16.05
N LEU A 187 6.82 -10.58 16.60
CA LEU A 187 5.39 -10.77 16.39
C LEU A 187 5.01 -10.48 14.93
N VAL A 188 5.51 -9.37 14.38
CA VAL A 188 5.25 -9.02 12.98
C VAL A 188 5.84 -10.07 12.03
N ALA A 189 7.04 -10.61 12.33
CA ALA A 189 7.64 -11.70 11.57
C ALA A 189 6.75 -12.96 11.56
N ALA A 190 6.15 -13.35 12.69
CA ALA A 190 5.22 -14.47 12.74
C ALA A 190 3.97 -14.23 11.88
N LEU A 191 3.44 -13.00 11.85
CA LEU A 191 2.31 -12.62 10.97
C LEU A 191 2.71 -12.68 9.50
N VAL A 192 3.93 -12.25 9.15
CA VAL A 192 4.49 -12.36 7.80
C VAL A 192 4.59 -13.83 7.37
N ASP A 193 5.14 -14.70 8.23
CA ASP A 193 5.27 -16.11 7.94
C ASP A 193 3.89 -16.78 7.73
N ALA A 194 2.89 -16.40 8.53
CA ALA A 194 1.52 -16.89 8.38
C ALA A 194 0.90 -16.47 7.03
N ALA A 195 1.10 -15.23 6.61
CA ALA A 195 0.64 -14.73 5.30
C ALA A 195 1.34 -15.43 4.14
N HIS A 196 2.66 -15.57 4.20
CA HIS A 196 3.45 -16.27 3.18
C HIS A 196 3.08 -17.75 3.07
N ALA A 197 2.72 -18.40 4.17
CA ALA A 197 2.23 -19.79 4.15
C ALA A 197 0.95 -19.96 3.30
N SER A 198 0.12 -18.92 3.21
CA SER A 198 -1.05 -18.87 2.33
C SER A 198 -0.73 -18.36 0.91
N GLY A 199 0.52 -18.00 0.61
CA GLY A 199 0.99 -17.53 -0.69
C GLY A 199 0.79 -16.04 -0.96
N ALA A 200 0.22 -15.27 -0.03
CA ALA A 200 0.04 -13.83 -0.14
C ALA A 200 1.35 -13.06 0.06
N LEU A 201 1.48 -11.90 -0.57
CA LEU A 201 2.52 -10.93 -0.25
C LEU A 201 2.19 -10.18 1.04
N VAL A 202 3.20 -9.56 1.64
CA VAL A 202 3.03 -8.74 2.84
C VAL A 202 3.46 -7.30 2.59
N VAL A 203 2.54 -6.39 2.88
CA VAL A 203 2.75 -4.94 2.89
C VAL A 203 2.90 -4.49 4.33
N ALA A 204 4.10 -4.12 4.75
CA ALA A 204 4.33 -3.55 6.08
C ALA A 204 4.04 -2.05 6.06
N THR A 205 3.08 -1.61 6.88
CA THR A 205 2.58 -0.23 6.86
C THR A 205 3.24 0.63 7.93
N VAL A 206 3.97 1.65 7.51
CA VAL A 206 4.38 2.78 8.35
C VAL A 206 3.27 3.81 8.28
N GLY A 207 2.41 3.79 9.28
CA GLY A 207 1.23 4.63 9.43
C GLY A 207 1.17 5.24 10.82
N THR A 208 -0.02 5.67 11.27
CA THR A 208 -0.24 6.29 12.58
C THR A 208 0.59 7.56 12.81
N SER A 209 0.78 8.33 11.74
CA SER A 209 1.63 9.53 11.68
C SER A 209 3.14 9.27 11.83
N GLN A 210 3.59 8.03 11.93
CA GLN A 210 5.02 7.70 11.99
C GLN A 210 5.73 7.97 10.65
N GLU A 211 5.02 7.97 9.53
CA GLU A 211 5.48 8.40 8.22
C GLU A 211 5.91 9.87 8.17
N GLY A 212 5.41 10.68 9.10
CA GLY A 212 5.79 12.09 9.31
C GLY A 212 6.91 12.30 10.33
N ALA A 213 7.49 11.23 10.89
CA ALA A 213 8.62 11.32 11.80
C ALA A 213 9.91 11.78 11.07
N ASP A 214 11.01 11.93 11.81
CA ASP A 214 12.29 12.22 11.17
C ASP A 214 12.81 11.06 10.32
N ALA A 215 13.74 11.35 9.41
CA ALA A 215 14.25 10.38 8.45
C ALA A 215 15.01 9.20 9.11
N GLU A 216 15.54 9.37 10.31
CA GLU A 216 16.23 8.30 11.04
C GLU A 216 15.19 7.30 11.57
N THR A 217 14.11 7.79 12.17
CA THR A 217 12.99 6.96 12.62
C THR A 217 12.37 6.17 11.46
N VAL A 218 12.05 6.83 10.34
CA VAL A 218 11.45 6.15 9.18
C VAL A 218 12.41 5.12 8.58
N ARG A 219 13.70 5.39 8.58
CA ARG A 219 14.72 4.45 8.14
C ARG A 219 14.81 3.20 9.03
N GLU A 220 14.68 3.37 10.35
CA GLU A 220 14.63 2.24 11.30
C GLU A 220 13.39 1.38 11.09
N LEU A 221 12.22 2.00 10.97
CA LEU A 221 10.95 1.31 10.70
C LEU A 221 11.02 0.53 9.38
N ALA A 222 11.59 1.13 8.32
CA ALA A 222 11.77 0.48 7.02
C ALA A 222 12.67 -0.76 7.11
N LEU A 223 13.79 -0.67 7.84
CA LEU A 223 14.68 -1.81 8.06
C LEU A 223 14.05 -2.89 8.94
N ALA A 224 13.28 -2.50 9.96
CA ALA A 224 12.55 -3.44 10.82
C ALA A 224 11.49 -4.20 10.01
N ALA A 225 10.71 -3.52 9.17
CA ALA A 225 9.76 -4.14 8.26
C ALA A 225 10.44 -5.16 7.32
N LYS A 226 11.59 -4.78 6.75
CA LYS A 226 12.37 -5.68 5.90
C LYS A 226 12.92 -6.89 6.66
N ARG A 227 13.43 -6.70 7.89
CA ARG A 227 13.91 -7.81 8.74
C ARG A 227 12.79 -8.76 9.15
N ALA A 228 11.58 -8.23 9.34
CA ALA A 228 10.39 -9.03 9.59
C ALA A 228 9.92 -9.85 8.37
N GLY A 229 10.49 -9.63 7.18
CA GLY A 229 10.20 -10.40 5.96
C GLY A 229 9.19 -9.77 5.00
N ALA A 230 8.77 -8.51 5.20
CA ALA A 230 7.79 -7.85 4.34
C ALA A 230 8.29 -7.69 2.89
N ASP A 231 7.38 -7.88 1.92
CA ASP A 231 7.64 -7.74 0.48
C ASP A 231 7.59 -6.28 0.01
N VAL A 232 6.72 -5.50 0.62
CA VAL A 232 6.46 -4.09 0.30
C VAL A 232 6.54 -3.26 1.57
N LEU A 233 7.27 -2.16 1.51
CA LEU A 233 7.20 -1.11 2.52
C LEU A 233 6.15 -0.09 2.07
N HIS A 234 5.13 0.11 2.88
CA HIS A 234 4.12 1.14 2.68
C HIS A 234 4.38 2.34 3.60
N LEU A 235 4.32 3.53 3.02
CA LEU A 235 4.40 4.81 3.72
C LEU A 235 3.04 5.51 3.59
N GLY A 236 2.42 5.80 4.72
CA GLY A 236 1.08 6.37 4.81
C GLY A 236 1.00 7.84 4.41
N ASP A 237 -0.19 8.40 4.47
CA ASP A 237 -0.55 9.73 3.97
C ASP A 237 -0.61 10.83 5.06
N ALA A 238 -0.37 10.50 6.33
CA ALA A 238 -0.49 11.44 7.45
C ALA A 238 0.82 12.21 7.80
N GLY A 239 1.75 12.29 6.86
CA GLY A 239 3.00 13.03 7.05
C GLY A 239 2.84 14.53 6.82
N VAL A 240 2.94 14.99 5.58
CA VAL A 240 2.82 16.41 5.20
C VAL A 240 1.94 16.55 3.97
N SER A 241 0.93 17.41 4.04
CA SER A 241 0.02 17.70 2.92
C SER A 241 -0.60 16.45 2.27
N GLY A 242 -0.92 15.42 3.07
CA GLY A 242 -1.57 14.19 2.57
C GLY A 242 -0.63 13.18 1.91
N ILE A 243 0.67 13.26 2.19
CA ILE A 243 1.69 12.27 1.83
C ILE A 243 2.71 12.14 2.96
N THR A 244 3.48 11.07 2.96
CA THR A 244 4.72 11.03 3.75
C THR A 244 5.69 12.12 3.28
N ASP A 245 6.52 12.66 4.17
CA ASP A 245 7.55 13.62 3.76
C ASP A 245 8.40 13.02 2.63
N PRO A 246 8.59 13.73 1.50
CA PRO A 246 9.37 13.21 0.37
C PRO A 246 10.78 12.77 0.75
N MET A 247 11.42 13.45 1.71
CA MET A 247 12.75 13.04 2.21
C MET A 247 12.67 11.70 2.96
N ASN A 248 11.53 11.38 3.57
CA ASN A 248 11.31 10.09 4.20
C ASN A 248 11.11 8.97 3.17
N VAL A 249 10.46 9.24 2.03
CA VAL A 249 10.40 8.31 0.88
C VAL A 249 11.83 7.96 0.44
N LEU A 250 12.68 8.98 0.26
CA LEU A 250 14.08 8.79 -0.14
C LEU A 250 14.87 8.03 0.92
N ALA A 251 14.73 8.38 2.20
CA ALA A 251 15.43 7.74 3.32
C ALA A 251 15.08 6.24 3.42
N ALA A 252 13.78 5.92 3.39
CA ALA A 252 13.28 4.54 3.38
C ALA A 252 13.76 3.77 2.14
N SER A 253 13.66 4.39 0.97
CA SER A 253 14.13 3.84 -0.31
C SER A 253 15.61 3.48 -0.25
N ILE A 254 16.47 4.38 0.24
CA ILE A 254 17.90 4.11 0.40
C ILE A 254 18.14 2.98 1.42
N ALA A 255 17.39 2.96 2.51
CA ALA A 255 17.55 1.95 3.57
C ALA A 255 17.30 0.53 3.06
N ILE A 256 16.16 0.29 2.35
CA ILE A 256 15.79 -1.07 1.96
C ILE A 256 16.44 -1.55 0.67
N ARG A 257 16.88 -0.67 -0.25
CA ARG A 257 17.40 -1.05 -1.58
C ARG A 257 18.73 -0.40 -2.00
N GLY A 258 19.29 0.50 -1.18
CA GLY A 258 20.56 1.19 -1.42
C GLY A 258 20.45 2.31 -2.47
N ARG A 259 21.45 3.22 -2.44
CA ARG A 259 21.48 4.42 -3.29
C ARG A 259 21.36 4.14 -4.77
N ARG A 260 21.99 3.07 -5.28
CA ARG A 260 21.96 2.74 -6.71
C ARG A 260 20.53 2.53 -7.22
N HIS A 261 19.74 1.76 -6.51
CA HIS A 261 18.35 1.51 -6.90
C HIS A 261 17.43 2.69 -6.60
N ALA A 262 17.67 3.41 -5.49
CA ALA A 262 16.93 4.62 -5.18
C ALA A 262 17.11 5.69 -6.27
N TYR A 263 18.35 6.01 -6.63
CA TYR A 263 18.65 7.02 -7.68
C TYR A 263 18.15 6.59 -9.06
N ARG A 264 18.27 5.29 -9.39
CA ARG A 264 17.68 4.77 -10.64
C ARG A 264 16.18 4.98 -10.68
N ARG A 265 15.46 4.70 -9.58
CA ARG A 265 14.01 4.87 -9.50
C ARG A 265 13.60 6.34 -9.66
N MET A 266 14.30 7.26 -9.04
CA MET A 266 14.06 8.70 -9.15
C MET A 266 14.32 9.25 -10.57
N ALA A 267 15.21 8.63 -11.32
CA ALA A 267 15.60 9.05 -12.67
C ALA A 267 14.68 8.48 -13.79
N MET A 268 13.71 7.66 -13.44
CA MET A 268 12.76 7.00 -14.34
C MET A 268 11.35 7.57 -14.17
#